data_4c765362f0030cabfbbff41a10350af5
#
_entry.id   4c765362f0030cabfbbff41a10350af5
#
_cell.length_a   1.000
_cell.length_b   1.000
_cell.length_c   1.000
_cell.angle_alpha   90.00
_cell.angle_beta   90.00
_cell.angle_gamma   90.00
#
_symmetry.space_group_name_H-M   'P 1'
#
loop_
_entity.id
_entity.type
_entity.pdbx_description
1 polymer ?
#
loop_
_entity_poly.entity_id
_entity_poly.type
_entity_poly.pdbx_seq_one_letter_code
_entity_poly.pdbx_strand_id
1 'polypeptide(L)'
;DRSPSRGLGDVYKRQVKEVALRTPSVPIVVSDPHFSIWSPYDKLMEGSTEHWTTAKKPLVGALRVDGKVYRFLGKDQVALIPIAPMTNVERWEAAYTNSQPANGWQEFQFDDSSWKKGKAAFGSRDMPRVRTEWKGDNTDIYIRRTFEINDLDLTENIFLIYSHDDVFELYLNGEKLVATDLVWKNNVNLKLSDEAKKKLRNGKNVIAAHCHNTTGGSYVDFGLYREKKNAVTFENEAVQKSVDVLATSSYYTFTCGPVELDVVFTAPQLIDDLDLLSTPINYISYRVRPLDKKEHDVQFYIETTPVLAVNETTQPTIARTLSKNGISYVEAGTINQPICDRKGDLICADWGYVYLGSVNGAGKSISLGDYSGMKEAFVKNGTLASSKTKWITRREENTPAMAYVHNLGTVTKDGKDGFLMIGYDDIYSIEYMYEKRMGYWKHDGKVTIFDAFEKLRDNYQSIMERCRALDELIYSDAEKAGGKKYAEICSAAYRQVISAHKLFTDKEGNLMWFSKENNSNGCINTCLLYTSDAADDLIGVD
;
A
#
# COMPACT_ATOMS: atom_id res chain seq x y z
N ASP A 1 -13.84 -33.35 -32.17
CA ASP A 1 -13.48 -32.85 -30.84
C ASP A 1 -12.98 -31.43 -30.91
N ARG A 2 -13.87 -30.51 -30.64
CA ARG A 2 -13.59 -29.07 -30.73
C ARG A 2 -13.85 -28.46 -29.39
N SER A 3 -12.80 -28.30 -28.58
CA SER A 3 -12.84 -27.40 -27.43
C SER A 3 -12.86 -25.96 -27.93
N PRO A 4 -13.86 -25.17 -27.61
CA PRO A 4 -13.83 -23.75 -27.91
C PRO A 4 -12.96 -23.03 -26.89
N SER A 5 -11.87 -22.47 -27.34
CA SER A 5 -11.11 -21.44 -26.63
C SER A 5 -11.91 -20.10 -26.61
N ARG A 6 -13.13 -20.15 -26.11
CA ARG A 6 -13.97 -18.99 -25.84
C ARG A 6 -13.83 -18.66 -24.37
N GLY A 7 -13.04 -17.69 -23.99
CA GLY A 7 -13.14 -17.32 -22.62
C GLY A 7 -12.24 -16.18 -22.14
N LEU A 8 -10.94 -16.28 -22.28
CA LEU A 8 -10.04 -15.25 -21.74
C LEU A 8 -10.00 -13.97 -22.57
N GLY A 9 -10.28 -14.05 -23.88
CA GLY A 9 -10.34 -12.86 -24.74
C GLY A 9 -11.36 -11.81 -24.36
N ASP A 10 -12.44 -12.20 -23.70
CA ASP A 10 -13.53 -11.30 -23.34
C ASP A 10 -13.38 -10.68 -21.95
N VAL A 11 -12.55 -11.26 -21.06
CA VAL A 11 -12.24 -10.68 -19.74
C VAL A 11 -11.60 -9.29 -19.89
N TYR A 12 -10.85 -9.07 -20.96
CA TYR A 12 -10.09 -7.84 -21.21
C TYR A 12 -10.75 -6.92 -22.26
N LYS A 13 -11.82 -7.36 -22.91
CA LYS A 13 -12.49 -6.58 -23.94
C LYS A 13 -13.62 -5.73 -23.35
N ARG A 14 -13.28 -4.69 -22.62
CA ARG A 14 -14.18 -3.56 -22.50
C ARG A 14 -13.66 -2.45 -23.42
N GLN A 15 -14.47 -1.97 -24.35
CA GLN A 15 -14.21 -0.65 -24.93
C GLN A 15 -14.26 0.33 -23.76
N VAL A 16 -13.10 0.87 -23.40
CA VAL A 16 -13.03 1.89 -22.37
C VAL A 16 -13.88 3.05 -22.83
N LYS A 17 -15.07 3.17 -22.24
CA LYS A 17 -15.90 4.36 -22.41
C LYS A 17 -15.15 5.51 -21.78
N GLU A 18 -15.23 6.68 -22.38
CA GLU A 18 -14.69 7.90 -21.78
C GLU A 18 -15.24 8.05 -20.35
N VAL A 19 -14.34 8.00 -19.36
CA VAL A 19 -14.70 8.10 -17.94
C VAL A 19 -15.09 9.54 -17.66
N ALA A 20 -16.29 9.76 -17.11
CA ALA A 20 -16.83 11.09 -16.85
C ALA A 20 -16.41 11.65 -15.48
N LEU A 21 -16.04 10.78 -14.55
CA LEU A 21 -15.58 11.13 -13.20
C LEU A 21 -14.23 10.48 -12.90
N ARG A 22 -13.31 11.27 -12.38
CA ARG A 22 -12.11 10.74 -11.76
C ARG A 22 -12.44 10.39 -10.30
N THR A 23 -12.25 9.13 -9.91
CA THR A 23 -12.33 8.75 -8.51
C THR A 23 -11.14 9.31 -7.74
N PRO A 24 -11.30 9.77 -6.49
CA PRO A 24 -10.19 10.26 -5.66
C PRO A 24 -9.07 9.25 -5.48
N SER A 25 -9.43 7.98 -5.45
CA SER A 25 -8.51 6.85 -5.36
C SER A 25 -9.08 5.64 -6.10
N VAL A 26 -8.22 4.80 -6.67
CA VAL A 26 -8.61 3.59 -7.40
C VAL A 26 -8.31 2.36 -6.55
N PRO A 27 -9.29 1.45 -6.31
CA PRO A 27 -9.06 0.22 -5.57
C PRO A 27 -8.21 -0.76 -6.37
N ILE A 28 -7.15 -1.28 -5.77
CA ILE A 28 -6.19 -2.20 -6.37
C ILE A 28 -6.32 -3.61 -5.78
N VAL A 29 -6.16 -3.74 -4.46
CA VAL A 29 -6.38 -4.99 -3.72
C VAL A 29 -7.21 -4.63 -2.50
N VAL A 30 -8.49 -4.93 -2.56
CA VAL A 30 -9.43 -4.57 -1.49
C VAL A 30 -10.28 -5.77 -1.13
N SER A 31 -10.17 -6.20 0.12
CA SER A 31 -10.91 -7.36 0.63
C SER A 31 -11.77 -6.97 1.83
N ASP A 32 -11.15 -6.30 2.77
CA ASP A 32 -11.77 -5.90 4.04
C ASP A 32 -11.05 -4.66 4.63
N PRO A 33 -11.52 -4.12 5.76
CA PRO A 33 -10.95 -2.91 6.35
C PRO A 33 -9.45 -2.95 6.65
N HIS A 34 -8.88 -4.11 6.95
CA HIS A 34 -7.44 -4.25 7.24
C HIS A 34 -6.59 -4.49 5.99
N PHE A 35 -7.17 -5.09 4.95
CA PHE A 35 -6.49 -5.39 3.71
C PHE A 35 -7.13 -4.65 2.54
N SER A 36 -6.90 -3.34 2.52
CA SER A 36 -7.54 -2.37 1.63
C SER A 36 -6.49 -1.44 1.01
N ILE A 37 -6.04 -1.78 -0.21
CA ILE A 37 -4.92 -1.15 -0.91
C ILE A 37 -5.41 -0.42 -2.14
N TRP A 38 -5.08 0.85 -2.25
CA TRP A 38 -5.57 1.81 -3.22
C TRP A 38 -4.42 2.54 -3.93
N SER A 39 -4.72 3.15 -5.08
CA SER A 39 -3.86 4.13 -5.74
C SER A 39 -4.52 5.51 -5.73
N PRO A 40 -3.98 6.51 -5.00
CA PRO A 40 -4.52 7.86 -4.96
C PRO A 40 -4.02 8.75 -6.12
N TYR A 41 -3.39 8.18 -7.14
CA TYR A 41 -2.74 8.89 -8.22
C TYR A 41 -3.54 8.84 -9.52
N ASP A 42 -3.31 9.83 -10.40
CA ASP A 42 -3.92 9.85 -11.74
C ASP A 42 -3.38 8.74 -12.64
N LYS A 43 -2.09 8.45 -12.53
CA LYS A 43 -1.48 7.31 -13.18
C LYS A 43 -0.97 6.32 -12.16
N LEU A 44 -1.18 5.05 -12.43
CA LEU A 44 -0.90 3.96 -11.50
C LEU A 44 0.58 3.85 -11.11
N MET A 45 1.50 4.40 -11.91
CA MET A 45 2.94 4.42 -11.67
C MET A 45 3.47 5.70 -11.00
N GLU A 46 2.64 6.70 -10.73
CA GLU A 46 3.11 7.99 -10.16
C GLU A 46 3.55 7.89 -8.71
N GLY A 47 3.00 6.94 -7.95
CA GLY A 47 3.34 6.77 -6.55
C GLY A 47 3.16 5.35 -6.02
N SER A 48 3.51 5.16 -4.75
CA SER A 48 3.32 3.90 -4.05
C SER A 48 1.84 3.68 -3.74
N THR A 49 1.35 2.47 -3.91
CA THR A 49 0.03 2.08 -3.41
C THR A 49 -0.05 2.24 -1.89
N GLU A 50 -1.25 2.54 -1.41
CA GLU A 50 -1.50 2.90 -0.01
C GLU A 50 -2.71 2.14 0.53
N HIS A 51 -2.71 1.90 1.82
CA HIS A 51 -3.95 1.58 2.54
C HIS A 51 -4.84 2.83 2.57
N TRP A 52 -6.14 2.68 2.71
CA TRP A 52 -7.04 3.84 2.78
C TRP A 52 -6.80 4.77 3.98
N THR A 53 -6.02 4.35 4.98
CA THR A 53 -5.46 5.21 6.03
C THR A 53 -4.20 5.97 5.60
N THR A 54 -3.88 5.99 4.32
CA THR A 54 -2.67 6.58 3.72
C THR A 54 -1.34 5.89 4.05
N ALA A 55 -1.35 4.83 4.85
CA ALA A 55 -0.15 4.03 5.11
C ALA A 55 0.36 3.37 3.83
N LYS A 56 1.64 3.52 3.53
CA LYS A 56 2.25 2.95 2.31
C LYS A 56 2.20 1.42 2.35
N LYS A 57 1.62 0.83 1.30
CA LYS A 57 1.47 -0.62 1.09
C LYS A 57 1.94 -0.94 -0.33
N PRO A 58 3.25 -1.04 -0.55
CA PRO A 58 3.81 -1.03 -1.89
C PRO A 58 3.48 -2.29 -2.68
N LEU A 59 2.91 -2.07 -3.87
CA LEU A 59 2.84 -3.02 -4.96
C LEU A 59 3.59 -2.39 -6.14
N VAL A 60 4.47 -3.12 -6.78
CA VAL A 60 5.19 -2.68 -7.98
C VAL A 60 4.98 -3.68 -9.10
N GLY A 61 4.64 -3.18 -10.28
CA GLY A 61 4.46 -3.99 -11.47
C GLY A 61 5.26 -3.46 -12.65
N ALA A 62 5.87 -4.37 -13.39
CA ALA A 62 6.67 -4.05 -14.57
C ALA A 62 6.48 -5.08 -15.67
N LEU A 63 6.64 -4.64 -16.92
CA LEU A 63 6.67 -5.49 -18.11
C LEU A 63 8.02 -5.34 -18.79
N ARG A 64 8.71 -6.46 -19.02
CA ARG A 64 9.93 -6.50 -19.81
C ARG A 64 9.58 -6.96 -21.23
N VAL A 65 9.93 -6.14 -22.21
CA VAL A 65 9.63 -6.35 -23.63
C VAL A 65 10.93 -6.22 -24.41
N ASP A 66 11.35 -7.28 -25.08
CA ASP A 66 12.60 -7.32 -25.86
C ASP A 66 13.81 -6.78 -25.08
N GLY A 67 13.87 -7.10 -23.80
CA GLY A 67 14.95 -6.68 -22.90
C GLY A 67 14.77 -5.31 -22.24
N LYS A 68 13.80 -4.50 -22.64
CA LYS A 68 13.50 -3.19 -22.02
C LYS A 68 12.37 -3.32 -21.00
N VAL A 69 12.52 -2.68 -19.85
CA VAL A 69 11.55 -2.76 -18.76
C VAL A 69 10.71 -1.49 -18.69
N TYR A 70 9.39 -1.68 -18.54
CA TYR A 70 8.40 -0.63 -18.42
C TYR A 70 7.61 -0.83 -17.13
N ARG A 71 7.72 0.09 -16.17
CA ARG A 71 6.97 0.05 -14.91
C ARG A 71 5.56 0.61 -15.14
N PHE A 72 4.54 -0.18 -14.81
CA PHE A 72 3.14 0.20 -14.98
C PHE A 72 2.38 0.39 -13.65
N LEU A 73 2.90 -0.12 -12.53
CA LEU A 73 2.26 -0.08 -11.22
C LEU A 73 3.26 0.34 -10.14
N GLY A 74 2.81 1.22 -9.25
CA GLY A 74 3.54 1.63 -8.07
C GLY A 74 4.78 2.47 -8.36
N LYS A 75 5.43 2.91 -7.32
CA LYS A 75 6.71 3.62 -7.42
C LYS A 75 7.85 2.68 -7.11
N ASP A 76 8.91 2.75 -7.89
CA ASP A 76 10.12 2.02 -7.59
C ASP A 76 10.67 2.44 -6.23
N GLN A 77 10.84 1.49 -5.34
CA GLN A 77 11.37 1.79 -4.02
C GLN A 77 12.88 2.00 -4.12
N VAL A 78 13.31 3.15 -3.67
CA VAL A 78 14.71 3.47 -3.53
C VAL A 78 15.21 2.88 -2.21
N ALA A 79 16.24 2.05 -2.25
CA ALA A 79 16.89 1.59 -1.03
C ALA A 79 17.61 2.77 -0.36
N LEU A 80 17.13 3.18 0.81
CA LEU A 80 17.70 4.29 1.56
C LEU A 80 18.66 3.78 2.64
N ILE A 81 19.82 4.41 2.74
CA ILE A 81 20.80 4.21 3.81
C ILE A 81 20.65 5.37 4.79
N PRO A 82 20.43 5.10 6.09
CA PRO A 82 20.28 6.16 7.07
C PRO A 82 21.57 6.94 7.29
N ILE A 83 21.47 8.27 7.33
CA ILE A 83 22.53 9.20 7.78
C ILE A 83 22.20 9.66 9.21
N ALA A 84 21.00 10.17 9.41
CA ALA A 84 20.43 10.57 10.69
C ALA A 84 18.96 10.13 10.73
N PRO A 85 18.68 8.85 11.03
CA PRO A 85 17.37 8.24 10.81
C PRO A 85 16.28 8.77 11.72
N MET A 86 15.02 8.60 11.33
CA MET A 86 13.84 8.79 12.18
C MET A 86 13.78 7.75 13.30
N THR A 87 12.88 7.94 14.26
CA THR A 87 12.72 7.05 15.43
C THR A 87 12.25 5.64 15.09
N ASN A 88 11.70 5.43 13.90
CA ASN A 88 11.36 4.11 13.40
C ASN A 88 12.60 3.23 13.10
N VAL A 89 13.73 3.82 12.77
CA VAL A 89 15.00 3.11 12.51
C VAL A 89 15.90 3.13 13.73
N GLU A 90 16.09 4.30 14.36
CA GLU A 90 17.00 4.46 15.49
C GLU A 90 16.50 5.53 16.48
N ARG A 91 16.75 5.30 17.77
CA ARG A 91 16.45 6.28 18.81
C ARG A 91 17.46 7.42 18.76
N TRP A 92 16.97 8.65 18.79
CA TRP A 92 17.84 9.83 18.80
C TRP A 92 17.40 10.87 19.83
N GLU A 93 18.28 11.80 20.14
CA GLU A 93 18.07 12.88 21.10
C GLU A 93 18.35 14.23 20.43
N ALA A 94 17.70 15.28 20.92
CA ALA A 94 17.88 16.64 20.44
C ALA A 94 17.78 17.67 21.57
N ALA A 95 18.31 18.86 21.32
CA ALA A 95 17.97 20.03 22.11
C ALA A 95 16.57 20.53 21.70
N TYR A 96 15.74 20.93 22.68
CA TYR A 96 14.42 21.48 22.40
C TYR A 96 14.00 22.55 23.41
N THR A 97 13.09 23.41 22.98
CA THR A 97 12.41 24.40 23.83
C THR A 97 10.97 24.60 23.37
N ASN A 98 10.10 24.96 24.30
CA ASN A 98 8.71 25.33 24.01
C ASN A 98 8.51 26.86 23.99
N SER A 99 9.55 27.61 24.33
CA SER A 99 9.53 29.06 24.26
C SER A 99 10.17 29.53 22.95
N GLN A 100 9.63 30.60 22.37
CA GLN A 100 10.19 31.19 21.16
C GLN A 100 11.66 31.53 21.35
N PRO A 101 12.56 30.96 20.55
CA PRO A 101 13.99 31.20 20.69
C PRO A 101 14.41 32.53 20.05
N ALA A 102 15.63 32.94 20.29
CA ALA A 102 16.23 34.11 19.63
C ALA A 102 16.35 33.89 18.11
N ASN A 103 16.37 34.98 17.34
CA ASN A 103 16.55 34.94 15.90
C ASN A 103 17.83 34.16 15.52
N GLY A 104 17.76 33.42 14.45
CA GLY A 104 18.88 32.59 13.98
C GLY A 104 18.99 31.24 14.70
N TRP A 105 17.98 30.84 15.46
CA TRP A 105 17.97 29.55 16.18
C TRP A 105 18.13 28.34 15.24
N GLN A 106 17.75 28.46 14.00
CA GLN A 106 17.88 27.42 12.96
C GLN A 106 19.31 27.32 12.39
N GLU A 107 20.15 28.33 12.64
CA GLU A 107 21.51 28.38 12.10
C GLU A 107 22.45 27.35 12.75
N PHE A 108 23.45 26.91 11.98
CA PHE A 108 24.41 25.93 12.44
C PHE A 108 25.18 26.37 13.71
N GLN A 109 25.57 27.65 13.80
CA GLN A 109 26.38 28.19 14.90
C GLN A 109 25.57 28.56 16.15
N PHE A 110 24.25 28.44 16.13
CA PHE A 110 23.42 28.82 17.28
C PHE A 110 23.77 27.97 18.52
N ASP A 111 23.92 28.64 19.66
CA ASP A 111 24.17 27.99 20.94
C ASP A 111 22.84 27.52 21.57
N ASP A 112 22.61 26.24 21.54
CA ASP A 112 21.46 25.56 22.13
C ASP A 112 21.79 24.90 23.51
N SER A 113 22.91 25.25 24.14
CA SER A 113 23.36 24.65 25.39
C SER A 113 22.39 24.86 26.56
N SER A 114 21.61 25.94 26.51
CA SER A 114 20.58 26.27 27.52
C SER A 114 19.25 25.52 27.27
N TRP A 115 19.08 24.85 26.14
CA TRP A 115 17.86 24.13 25.82
C TRP A 115 17.79 22.81 26.58
N LYS A 116 16.55 22.33 26.79
CA LYS A 116 16.32 20.99 27.33
C LYS A 116 16.82 19.94 26.35
N LYS A 117 17.23 18.77 26.86
CA LYS A 117 17.49 17.59 26.01
C LYS A 117 16.30 16.65 26.08
N GLY A 118 15.84 16.19 24.91
CA GLY A 118 14.71 15.30 24.79
C GLY A 118 14.97 14.16 23.83
N LYS A 119 14.30 13.03 24.09
CA LYS A 119 14.33 11.84 23.23
C LYS A 119 13.19 11.93 22.22
N ALA A 120 13.49 11.74 20.95
CA ALA A 120 12.47 11.70 19.90
C ALA A 120 11.66 10.37 19.93
N ALA A 121 10.44 10.31 19.34
CA ALA A 121 9.73 11.44 18.76
C ALA A 121 9.19 12.38 19.85
N PHE A 122 8.80 13.58 19.43
CA PHE A 122 8.21 14.60 20.28
C PHE A 122 6.71 14.71 19.97
N GLY A 123 5.84 14.81 20.99
CA GLY A 123 4.40 14.92 20.75
C GLY A 123 3.53 14.43 21.89
N SER A 124 2.26 14.19 21.62
CA SER A 124 1.30 13.60 22.55
C SER A 124 1.63 12.12 22.82
N ARG A 125 1.37 11.62 24.02
CA ARG A 125 1.76 10.26 24.44
C ARG A 125 1.13 9.13 23.65
N ASP A 126 -0.03 9.36 23.12
CA ASP A 126 -0.81 8.45 22.27
C ASP A 126 -0.25 8.32 20.87
N MET A 127 0.59 9.27 20.44
CA MET A 127 1.22 9.24 19.12
C MET A 127 2.40 8.25 19.06
N PRO A 128 2.66 7.67 17.87
CA PRO A 128 3.65 6.61 17.72
C PRO A 128 5.05 7.00 18.19
N ARG A 129 5.67 6.16 19.01
CA ARG A 129 7.10 6.28 19.44
C ARG A 129 7.46 7.56 20.21
N VAL A 130 6.47 8.36 20.63
CA VAL A 130 6.73 9.56 21.44
C VAL A 130 7.41 9.20 22.76
N ARG A 131 8.52 9.90 23.06
CA ARG A 131 9.29 9.77 24.31
C ARG A 131 9.49 11.08 25.03
N THR A 132 9.40 12.19 24.33
CA THR A 132 9.33 13.52 24.94
C THR A 132 7.95 14.07 24.70
N GLU A 133 7.19 14.19 25.78
CA GLU A 133 5.84 14.71 25.72
C GLU A 133 5.85 16.22 25.46
N TRP A 134 5.12 16.62 24.44
CA TRP A 134 4.74 17.97 24.11
C TRP A 134 3.29 17.94 23.67
N LYS A 135 2.43 18.69 24.33
CA LYS A 135 1.00 18.72 24.07
C LYS A 135 0.38 20.04 24.52
N GLY A 136 -0.84 20.24 24.10
CA GLY A 136 -1.70 21.39 24.43
C GLY A 136 -1.98 22.25 23.22
N ASP A 137 -3.15 22.84 23.21
CA ASP A 137 -3.61 23.72 22.14
C ASP A 137 -2.80 25.01 22.11
N ASN A 138 -2.55 25.51 20.92
CA ASN A 138 -1.75 26.71 20.67
C ASN A 138 -0.37 26.70 21.33
N THR A 139 0.35 25.59 21.20
CA THR A 139 1.69 25.42 21.76
C THR A 139 2.73 25.19 20.67
N ASP A 140 3.94 25.62 20.94
CA ASP A 140 5.08 25.50 20.04
C ASP A 140 6.14 24.54 20.58
N ILE A 141 6.87 23.91 19.66
CA ILE A 141 8.11 23.22 19.95
C ILE A 141 9.18 23.60 18.92
N TYR A 142 10.37 23.89 19.41
CA TYR A 142 11.57 24.15 18.61
C TYR A 142 12.57 23.05 18.94
N ILE A 143 13.08 22.36 17.93
CA ILE A 143 13.94 21.18 18.07
C ILE A 143 15.20 21.40 17.24
N ARG A 144 16.37 21.05 17.79
CA ARG A 144 17.66 21.08 17.10
C ARG A 144 18.37 19.76 17.28
N ARG A 145 18.44 18.97 16.20
CA ARG A 145 19.13 17.68 16.14
C ARG A 145 20.50 17.86 15.48
N THR A 146 21.55 17.58 16.22
CA THR A 146 22.93 17.50 15.70
C THR A 146 23.23 16.07 15.25
N PHE A 147 23.90 15.93 14.11
CA PHE A 147 24.38 14.65 13.57
C PHE A 147 25.69 14.83 12.80
N GLU A 148 26.40 13.75 12.48
CA GLU A 148 27.68 13.79 11.77
C GLU A 148 27.61 13.03 10.44
N ILE A 149 28.29 13.56 9.41
CA ILE A 149 28.54 12.89 8.13
C ILE A 149 30.04 12.83 7.93
N ASN A 150 30.59 11.64 7.73
CA ASN A 150 32.03 11.46 7.52
C ASN A 150 32.43 11.19 6.08
N ASP A 151 31.44 10.84 5.21
CA ASP A 151 31.64 10.39 3.85
C ASP A 151 30.62 11.08 2.91
N LEU A 152 30.49 12.41 3.02
CA LEU A 152 29.56 13.20 2.23
C LEU A 152 29.95 13.17 0.74
N ASP A 153 29.02 12.69 -0.08
CA ASP A 153 29.09 12.74 -1.54
C ASP A 153 27.87 13.51 -2.08
N LEU A 154 28.09 14.72 -2.56
CA LEU A 154 27.02 15.59 -3.07
C LEU A 154 26.42 15.10 -4.40
N THR A 155 27.05 14.11 -5.04
CA THR A 155 26.48 13.48 -6.26
C THR A 155 25.38 12.49 -5.92
N GLU A 156 25.31 12.02 -4.67
CA GLU A 156 24.26 11.12 -4.22
C GLU A 156 22.91 11.83 -4.11
N ASN A 157 21.84 11.06 -4.31
CA ASN A 157 20.52 11.50 -3.94
C ASN A 157 20.36 11.40 -2.42
N ILE A 158 20.03 12.53 -1.79
CA ILE A 158 19.80 12.62 -0.34
C ILE A 158 18.34 12.96 -0.12
N PHE A 159 17.73 12.31 0.85
CA PHE A 159 16.32 12.42 1.17
C PHE A 159 16.13 12.82 2.62
N LEU A 160 15.22 13.74 2.85
CA LEU A 160 14.70 14.11 4.15
C LEU A 160 13.34 13.45 4.32
N ILE A 161 13.15 12.66 5.37
CA ILE A 161 11.87 12.05 5.70
C ILE A 161 11.37 12.67 6.99
N TYR A 162 10.09 13.10 7.02
CA TYR A 162 9.52 13.77 8.19
C TYR A 162 8.04 13.46 8.38
N SER A 163 7.61 13.58 9.63
CA SER A 163 6.21 13.51 10.07
C SER A 163 5.96 14.64 11.06
N HIS A 164 4.80 15.27 10.97
CA HIS A 164 4.43 16.38 11.85
C HIS A 164 2.92 16.56 11.97
N ASP A 165 2.51 17.27 13.01
CA ASP A 165 1.15 17.73 13.30
C ASP A 165 1.24 19.02 14.16
N ASP A 166 0.74 20.18 13.77
CA ASP A 166 0.02 20.73 12.63
C ASP A 166 0.92 21.51 11.66
N VAL A 167 1.15 22.84 11.95
CA VAL A 167 1.99 23.75 11.16
C VAL A 167 3.46 23.45 11.39
N PHE A 168 4.24 23.30 10.33
CA PHE A 168 5.59 22.78 10.46
C PHE A 168 6.60 23.50 9.55
N GLU A 169 7.77 23.75 10.11
CA GLU A 169 8.95 24.23 9.37
C GLU A 169 10.15 23.35 9.68
N LEU A 170 10.94 23.05 8.65
CA LEU A 170 12.17 22.27 8.80
C LEU A 170 13.34 22.92 8.07
N TYR A 171 14.48 22.91 8.73
CA TYR A 171 15.71 23.58 8.28
C TYR A 171 16.89 22.63 8.31
N LEU A 172 17.79 22.76 7.34
CA LEU A 172 19.09 22.08 7.31
C LEU A 172 20.21 23.11 7.33
N ASN A 173 21.01 23.15 8.41
CA ASN A 173 22.09 24.11 8.62
C ASN A 173 21.68 25.57 8.33
N GLY A 174 20.46 25.95 8.72
CA GLY A 174 19.89 27.28 8.51
C GLY A 174 19.00 27.43 7.25
N GLU A 175 19.16 26.57 6.27
CA GLU A 175 18.34 26.61 5.05
C GLU A 175 16.96 26.01 5.29
N LYS A 176 15.89 26.79 5.02
CA LYS A 176 14.50 26.30 5.12
C LYS A 176 14.18 25.36 3.98
N LEU A 177 13.86 24.11 4.29
CA LEU A 177 13.53 23.08 3.31
C LEU A 177 12.03 22.80 3.22
N VAL A 178 11.31 22.94 4.33
CA VAL A 178 9.88 22.64 4.44
C VAL A 178 9.18 23.78 5.15
N ALA A 179 8.01 24.14 4.67
CA ALA A 179 7.00 24.92 5.37
C ALA A 179 5.63 24.33 5.00
N THR A 180 4.80 24.04 5.98
CA THR A 180 3.44 23.53 5.77
C THR A 180 2.44 24.37 6.53
N ASP A 181 1.24 24.45 6.00
CA ASP A 181 0.08 24.99 6.71
C ASP A 181 -0.47 23.94 7.71
N LEU A 182 -1.65 24.23 8.26
CA LEU A 182 -2.38 23.38 9.19
C LEU A 182 -2.71 22.02 8.54
N VAL A 183 -1.84 21.03 8.74
CA VAL A 183 -2.00 19.70 8.14
C VAL A 183 -1.20 18.62 8.89
N TRP A 184 -1.83 17.47 9.10
CA TRP A 184 -1.12 16.24 9.47
C TRP A 184 -0.36 15.67 8.27
N LYS A 185 0.93 15.38 8.44
CA LYS A 185 1.76 14.68 7.44
C LYS A 185 2.52 13.54 8.10
N ASN A 186 2.54 12.39 7.43
CA ASN A 186 3.23 11.21 7.92
C ASN A 186 4.19 10.64 6.86
N ASN A 187 5.44 10.40 7.25
CA ASN A 187 6.50 9.80 6.41
C ASN A 187 6.64 10.47 5.02
N VAL A 188 6.60 11.80 4.99
CA VAL A 188 6.83 12.55 3.75
C VAL A 188 8.29 12.39 3.35
N ASN A 189 8.52 11.91 2.14
CA ASN A 189 9.85 11.74 1.57
C ASN A 189 10.17 12.90 0.62
N LEU A 190 11.09 13.75 1.02
CA LEU A 190 11.56 14.91 0.26
C LEU A 190 12.98 14.66 -0.26
N LYS A 191 13.14 14.55 -1.58
CA LYS A 191 14.47 14.56 -2.21
C LYS A 191 15.06 15.97 -2.11
N LEU A 192 16.27 16.10 -1.58
CA LEU A 192 16.97 17.38 -1.49
C LEU A 192 17.37 17.89 -2.88
N SER A 193 17.16 19.18 -3.13
CA SER A 193 17.71 19.86 -4.30
C SER A 193 19.24 19.93 -4.22
N ASP A 194 19.89 20.19 -5.36
CA ASP A 194 21.36 20.34 -5.38
C ASP A 194 21.81 21.55 -4.54
N GLU A 195 20.99 22.59 -4.44
CA GLU A 195 21.22 23.76 -3.58
C GLU A 195 21.16 23.37 -2.11
N ALA A 196 20.16 22.62 -1.72
CA ALA A 196 20.00 22.12 -0.34
C ALA A 196 21.14 21.18 0.06
N LYS A 197 21.58 20.29 -0.85
CA LYS A 197 22.72 19.40 -0.62
C LYS A 197 24.03 20.17 -0.34
N LYS A 198 24.25 21.32 -0.97
CA LYS A 198 25.43 22.17 -0.75
C LYS A 198 25.51 22.74 0.68
N LYS A 199 24.41 22.71 1.44
CA LYS A 199 24.41 23.13 2.85
C LYS A 199 24.95 22.04 3.79
N LEU A 200 24.98 20.77 3.32
CA LEU A 200 25.59 19.67 4.08
C LEU A 200 27.12 19.81 4.16
N ARG A 201 27.68 19.27 5.22
CA ARG A 201 29.12 19.34 5.53
C ARG A 201 29.64 17.98 5.96
N ASN A 202 30.90 17.69 5.66
CA ASN A 202 31.59 16.64 6.40
C ASN A 202 31.77 17.08 7.86
N GLY A 203 31.57 16.16 8.79
CA GLY A 203 31.51 16.43 10.21
C GLY A 203 30.11 16.85 10.67
N LYS A 204 30.03 17.78 11.59
CA LYS A 204 28.81 18.18 12.29
C LYS A 204 27.82 18.90 11.38
N ASN A 205 26.55 18.52 11.46
CA ASN A 205 25.39 19.14 10.81
C ASN A 205 24.25 19.30 11.80
N VAL A 206 23.27 20.16 11.47
CA VAL A 206 22.07 20.40 12.28
C VAL A 206 20.82 20.35 11.42
N ILE A 207 19.84 19.55 11.82
CA ILE A 207 18.46 19.69 11.38
C ILE A 207 17.68 20.39 12.48
N ALA A 208 17.04 21.51 12.15
CA ALA A 208 16.22 22.27 13.07
C ALA A 208 14.77 22.24 12.63
N ALA A 209 13.83 22.07 13.57
CA ALA A 209 12.40 21.97 13.30
C ALA A 209 11.62 22.88 14.24
N HIS A 210 10.60 23.54 13.71
CA HIS A 210 9.56 24.21 14.47
C HIS A 210 8.22 23.58 14.14
N CYS A 211 7.42 23.29 15.15
CA CYS A 211 6.05 22.84 14.98
C CYS A 211 5.14 23.61 15.92
N HIS A 212 4.01 24.07 15.39
CA HIS A 212 2.94 24.72 16.15
C HIS A 212 1.73 23.80 16.15
N ASN A 213 1.33 23.33 17.34
CA ASN A 213 0.12 22.57 17.54
C ASN A 213 -1.05 23.52 17.77
N THR A 214 -2.04 23.49 16.90
CA THR A 214 -3.23 24.34 16.99
C THR A 214 -4.22 23.76 17.99
N THR A 215 -4.52 22.47 17.87
CA THR A 215 -5.42 21.73 18.77
C THR A 215 -5.27 20.22 18.58
N GLY A 216 -5.61 19.45 19.61
CA GLY A 216 -5.63 17.99 19.56
C GLY A 216 -4.27 17.34 19.77
N GLY A 217 -3.96 16.33 18.96
CA GLY A 217 -2.67 15.62 19.01
C GLY A 217 -1.54 16.48 18.48
N SER A 218 -0.32 16.19 18.90
CA SER A 218 0.88 16.88 18.40
C SER A 218 1.97 15.86 18.07
N TYR A 219 2.75 16.09 17.00
CA TYR A 219 3.78 15.15 16.59
C TYR A 219 4.92 15.80 15.81
N VAL A 220 6.16 15.37 16.09
CA VAL A 220 7.34 15.68 15.27
C VAL A 220 8.34 14.51 15.29
N ASP A 221 8.67 14.01 14.10
CA ASP A 221 9.79 13.10 13.87
C ASP A 221 10.40 13.39 12.48
N PHE A 222 11.72 13.30 12.36
CA PHE A 222 12.40 13.56 11.08
C PHE A 222 13.75 12.86 11.00
N GLY A 223 14.21 12.60 9.77
CA GLY A 223 15.49 11.97 9.51
C GLY A 223 16.06 12.26 8.13
N LEU A 224 17.37 12.02 7.98
CA LEU A 224 18.12 12.20 6.74
C LEU A 224 18.67 10.86 6.27
N TYR A 225 18.56 10.63 4.95
CA TYR A 225 18.92 9.36 4.30
C TYR A 225 19.63 9.64 2.98
N ARG A 226 20.45 8.71 2.53
CA ARG A 226 21.02 8.71 1.16
C ARG A 226 20.54 7.49 0.38
N GLU A 227 20.48 7.63 -0.92
CA GLU A 227 20.19 6.52 -1.81
C GLU A 227 21.36 5.55 -1.86
N LYS A 228 21.07 4.24 -1.88
CA LYS A 228 22.09 3.22 -2.08
C LYS A 228 22.70 3.36 -3.49
N LYS A 229 24.01 3.51 -3.58
CA LYS A 229 24.72 3.60 -4.88
C LYS A 229 24.46 2.37 -5.75
N ASN A 230 24.34 2.59 -7.06
CA ASN A 230 24.14 1.55 -8.06
C ASN A 230 22.85 0.70 -7.85
N ALA A 231 21.83 1.26 -7.22
CA ALA A 231 20.53 0.61 -7.19
C ALA A 231 19.98 0.48 -8.62
N VAL A 232 19.63 -0.75 -9.02
CA VAL A 232 18.95 -0.98 -10.31
C VAL A 232 17.53 -0.41 -10.21
N THR A 233 17.16 0.42 -11.18
CA THR A 233 15.83 1.00 -11.30
C THR A 233 15.14 0.51 -12.57
N PHE A 234 13.81 0.61 -12.62
CA PHE A 234 13.08 0.39 -13.85
C PHE A 234 13.20 1.65 -14.73
N GLU A 235 13.91 1.53 -15.85
CA GLU A 235 14.34 2.68 -16.67
C GLU A 235 13.19 3.45 -17.30
N ASN A 236 12.10 2.75 -17.67
CA ASN A 236 10.99 3.36 -18.37
C ASN A 236 9.69 3.26 -17.56
N GLU A 237 8.81 4.22 -17.76
CA GLU A 237 7.42 4.16 -17.32
C GLU A 237 6.53 3.73 -18.50
N ALA A 238 5.55 2.88 -18.21
CA ALA A 238 4.49 2.57 -19.16
C ALA A 238 3.61 3.80 -19.39
N VAL A 239 3.01 3.91 -20.57
CA VAL A 239 2.07 4.99 -20.85
C VAL A 239 0.66 4.49 -20.55
N GLN A 240 0.04 4.97 -19.46
CA GLN A 240 -1.34 4.66 -19.13
C GLN A 240 -2.28 5.28 -20.15
N LYS A 241 -3.10 4.46 -20.80
CA LYS A 241 -4.09 4.86 -21.80
C LYS A 241 -5.45 5.11 -21.19
N SER A 242 -5.82 4.27 -20.24
CA SER A 242 -7.13 4.33 -19.62
C SER A 242 -7.14 3.71 -18.23
N VAL A 243 -8.11 4.14 -17.44
CA VAL A 243 -8.55 3.50 -16.20
C VAL A 243 -10.07 3.50 -16.18
N ASP A 244 -10.68 2.39 -15.77
CA ASP A 244 -12.12 2.27 -15.57
C ASP A 244 -12.38 1.52 -14.25
N VAL A 245 -13.14 2.12 -13.33
CA VAL A 245 -13.40 1.59 -12.00
C VAL A 245 -14.85 1.12 -11.92
N LEU A 246 -15.01 -0.18 -11.77
CA LEU A 246 -16.30 -0.82 -11.63
C LEU A 246 -16.50 -1.41 -10.22
N ALA A 247 -17.68 -1.95 -10.00
CA ALA A 247 -18.10 -2.47 -8.70
C ALA A 247 -17.16 -3.57 -8.16
N THR A 248 -16.67 -4.48 -9.00
CA THR A 248 -15.77 -5.56 -8.60
C THR A 248 -14.37 -5.44 -9.17
N SER A 249 -14.17 -4.68 -10.23
CA SER A 249 -12.91 -4.66 -11.00
C SER A 249 -12.43 -3.26 -11.36
N SER A 250 -11.11 -3.06 -11.35
CA SER A 250 -10.44 -1.86 -11.85
C SER A 250 -9.62 -2.24 -13.08
N TYR A 251 -9.96 -1.67 -14.22
CA TYR A 251 -9.37 -1.98 -15.53
C TYR A 251 -8.38 -0.90 -15.93
N TYR A 252 -7.18 -1.32 -16.30
CA TYR A 252 -6.13 -0.44 -16.80
C TYR A 252 -5.62 -0.94 -18.14
N THR A 253 -5.33 -0.01 -19.05
CA THR A 253 -4.63 -0.28 -20.31
C THR A 253 -3.39 0.59 -20.40
N PHE A 254 -2.27 -0.02 -20.75
CA PHE A 254 -0.98 0.63 -20.90
C PHE A 254 -0.35 0.35 -22.25
N THR A 255 0.47 1.28 -22.73
CA THR A 255 1.46 1.02 -23.77
C THR A 255 2.83 0.83 -23.13
N CYS A 256 3.45 -0.32 -23.39
CA CYS A 256 4.79 -0.69 -22.92
C CYS A 256 5.71 -0.90 -24.15
N GLY A 257 6.25 0.18 -24.68
CA GLY A 257 6.99 0.13 -25.96
C GLY A 257 6.12 -0.37 -27.12
N PRO A 258 6.48 -1.48 -27.79
CA PRO A 258 5.73 -1.99 -28.95
C PRO A 258 4.52 -2.84 -28.57
N VAL A 259 4.18 -3.01 -27.31
CA VAL A 259 3.04 -3.83 -26.87
C VAL A 259 2.04 -3.04 -26.04
N GLU A 260 0.80 -3.52 -26.06
CA GLU A 260 -0.27 -3.10 -25.18
C GLU A 260 -0.39 -4.10 -24.03
N LEU A 261 -0.53 -3.59 -22.81
CA LEU A 261 -0.76 -4.35 -21.61
C LEU A 261 -2.10 -3.93 -20.98
N ASP A 262 -3.02 -4.88 -20.88
CA ASP A 262 -4.21 -4.75 -20.06
C ASP A 262 -3.96 -5.40 -18.70
N VAL A 263 -4.33 -4.70 -17.59
CA VAL A 263 -4.28 -5.22 -16.23
C VAL A 263 -5.64 -5.00 -15.57
N VAL A 264 -6.16 -6.04 -14.94
CA VAL A 264 -7.43 -5.99 -14.22
C VAL A 264 -7.22 -6.44 -12.77
N PHE A 265 -7.54 -5.57 -11.85
CA PHE A 265 -7.55 -5.87 -10.41
C PHE A 265 -8.98 -6.19 -10.00
N THR A 266 -9.25 -7.43 -9.62
CA THR A 266 -10.60 -7.90 -9.28
C THR A 266 -10.68 -8.39 -7.85
N ALA A 267 -11.61 -7.81 -7.08
CA ALA A 267 -12.07 -8.34 -5.81
C ALA A 267 -13.43 -9.03 -6.06
N PRO A 268 -13.55 -10.36 -5.96
CA PRO A 268 -14.79 -11.07 -6.29
C PRO A 268 -15.84 -10.92 -5.17
N GLN A 269 -16.18 -9.69 -4.84
CA GLN A 269 -17.12 -9.31 -3.77
C GLN A 269 -18.57 -9.39 -4.27
N LEU A 270 -19.06 -10.61 -4.47
CA LEU A 270 -20.39 -10.91 -5.01
C LEU A 270 -21.41 -11.03 -3.89
N ILE A 271 -22.39 -10.12 -3.83
CA ILE A 271 -23.41 -10.07 -2.75
C ILE A 271 -24.37 -11.27 -2.75
N ASP A 272 -24.45 -12.01 -3.84
CA ASP A 272 -25.24 -13.23 -3.97
C ASP A 272 -24.47 -14.50 -3.53
N ASP A 273 -23.21 -14.35 -3.08
CA ASP A 273 -22.33 -15.42 -2.65
C ASP A 273 -21.48 -14.97 -1.46
N LEU A 274 -22.00 -15.22 -0.25
CA LEU A 274 -21.36 -14.77 0.99
C LEU A 274 -19.97 -15.34 1.22
N ASP A 275 -19.67 -16.52 0.67
CA ASP A 275 -18.33 -17.10 0.69
C ASP A 275 -17.37 -16.24 -0.13
N LEU A 276 -17.71 -15.91 -1.38
CA LEU A 276 -16.88 -15.05 -2.23
C LEU A 276 -16.82 -13.62 -1.69
N LEU A 277 -17.96 -13.09 -1.19
CA LEU A 277 -18.04 -11.76 -0.60
C LEU A 277 -17.04 -11.56 0.54
N SER A 278 -16.89 -12.59 1.38
CA SER A 278 -16.04 -12.54 2.58
C SER A 278 -14.63 -13.10 2.36
N THR A 279 -14.36 -13.82 1.26
CA THR A 279 -13.04 -14.40 0.98
C THR A 279 -12.02 -13.30 0.65
N PRO A 280 -10.95 -13.14 1.44
CA PRO A 280 -10.02 -12.02 1.29
C PRO A 280 -8.92 -12.32 0.24
N ILE A 281 -9.32 -12.68 -0.97
CA ILE A 281 -8.41 -12.99 -2.08
C ILE A 281 -8.82 -12.22 -3.32
N ASN A 282 -7.87 -11.52 -3.92
CA ASN A 282 -8.03 -10.73 -5.14
C ASN A 282 -7.24 -11.34 -6.29
N TYR A 283 -7.73 -11.13 -7.51
CA TYR A 283 -6.99 -11.46 -8.73
C TYR A 283 -6.27 -10.22 -9.27
N ILE A 284 -5.06 -10.45 -9.79
CA ILE A 284 -4.36 -9.53 -10.69
C ILE A 284 -4.25 -10.27 -12.02
N SER A 285 -5.11 -9.90 -12.96
CA SER A 285 -5.20 -10.51 -14.28
C SER A 285 -4.55 -9.59 -15.32
N TYR A 286 -3.87 -10.14 -16.31
CA TYR A 286 -3.17 -9.35 -17.32
C TYR A 286 -3.20 -10.02 -18.69
N ARG A 287 -3.15 -9.18 -19.73
CA ARG A 287 -3.02 -9.61 -21.12
C ARG A 287 -2.07 -8.68 -21.87
N VAL A 288 -1.22 -9.27 -22.72
CA VAL A 288 -0.28 -8.53 -23.57
C VAL A 288 -0.58 -8.80 -25.03
N ARG A 289 -0.56 -7.74 -25.87
CA ARG A 289 -0.76 -7.81 -27.31
C ARG A 289 0.25 -6.91 -28.04
N PRO A 290 0.82 -7.33 -29.19
CA PRO A 290 1.61 -6.45 -30.02
C PRO A 290 0.78 -5.30 -30.63
N LEU A 291 1.38 -4.13 -30.72
CA LEU A 291 0.83 -2.96 -31.43
C LEU A 291 1.34 -2.85 -32.86
N ASP A 292 2.50 -3.41 -33.16
CA ASP A 292 3.23 -3.24 -34.43
C ASP A 292 3.17 -4.48 -35.37
N LYS A 293 2.36 -5.47 -35.06
CA LYS A 293 2.18 -6.74 -35.81
C LYS A 293 3.42 -7.66 -35.79
N LYS A 294 4.46 -7.34 -35.00
CA LYS A 294 5.63 -8.19 -34.79
C LYS A 294 5.43 -9.09 -33.56
N GLU A 295 6.30 -10.04 -33.44
CA GLU A 295 6.43 -10.88 -32.24
C GLU A 295 7.39 -10.24 -31.25
N HIS A 296 7.08 -10.30 -29.95
CA HIS A 296 7.90 -9.73 -28.89
C HIS A 296 8.13 -10.73 -27.77
N ASP A 297 9.35 -10.76 -27.22
CA ASP A 297 9.66 -11.54 -26.03
C ASP A 297 9.25 -10.75 -24.78
N VAL A 298 8.35 -11.34 -23.97
CA VAL A 298 7.70 -10.62 -22.89
C VAL A 298 7.75 -11.36 -21.56
N GLN A 299 8.08 -10.65 -20.49
CA GLN A 299 8.00 -11.11 -19.12
C GLN A 299 7.20 -10.11 -18.29
N PHE A 300 6.19 -10.62 -17.55
CA PHE A 300 5.37 -9.87 -16.62
C PHE A 300 5.89 -10.03 -15.19
N TYR A 301 5.95 -8.94 -14.42
CA TYR A 301 6.49 -8.90 -13.07
C TYR A 301 5.57 -8.18 -12.11
N ILE A 302 5.38 -8.77 -10.93
CA ILE A 302 4.77 -8.12 -9.75
C ILE A 302 5.65 -8.39 -8.53
N GLU A 303 5.85 -7.38 -7.72
CA GLU A 303 6.48 -7.51 -6.41
C GLU A 303 5.71 -6.76 -5.32
N THR A 304 5.87 -7.23 -4.13
CA THR A 304 5.45 -6.58 -2.89
C THR A 304 6.43 -6.92 -1.77
N THR A 305 6.12 -6.47 -0.56
CA THR A 305 6.95 -6.72 0.63
C THR A 305 6.06 -7.14 1.81
N PRO A 306 6.62 -7.71 2.89
CA PRO A 306 5.88 -7.99 4.12
C PRO A 306 5.17 -6.78 4.75
N VAL A 307 5.47 -5.56 4.29
CA VAL A 307 4.79 -4.32 4.73
C VAL A 307 3.29 -4.35 4.48
N LEU A 308 2.80 -5.17 3.55
CA LEU A 308 1.36 -5.38 3.37
C LEU A 308 0.65 -5.93 4.62
N ALA A 309 1.35 -6.70 5.45
CA ALA A 309 0.80 -7.41 6.61
C ALA A 309 1.12 -6.74 7.96
N VAL A 310 1.62 -5.50 7.96
CA VAL A 310 1.97 -4.77 9.19
C VAL A 310 1.21 -3.46 9.31
N ASN A 311 0.98 -2.99 10.51
CA ASN A 311 0.48 -1.63 10.73
C ASN A 311 1.59 -0.59 10.57
N GLU A 312 2.75 -0.88 11.11
CA GLU A 312 3.94 -0.03 11.05
C GLU A 312 5.11 -0.77 10.42
N THR A 313 5.87 -0.09 9.56
CA THR A 313 7.02 -0.67 8.84
C THR A 313 8.13 -1.20 9.75
N THR A 314 8.15 -0.76 11.01
CA THR A 314 9.10 -1.22 12.03
C THR A 314 8.74 -2.52 12.72
N GLN A 315 7.54 -3.04 12.50
CA GLN A 315 7.14 -4.31 13.10
C GLN A 315 7.99 -5.46 12.53
N PRO A 316 8.55 -6.32 13.40
CA PRO A 316 9.29 -7.49 12.93
C PRO A 316 8.38 -8.45 12.16
N THR A 317 8.82 -8.87 10.97
CA THR A 317 8.07 -9.77 10.09
C THR A 317 8.82 -11.07 9.82
N ILE A 318 8.05 -12.08 9.47
CA ILE A 318 8.53 -13.33 8.92
C ILE A 318 7.87 -13.56 7.56
N ALA A 319 8.67 -13.95 6.58
CA ALA A 319 8.19 -14.40 5.29
C ALA A 319 8.69 -15.82 4.99
N ARG A 320 7.91 -16.59 4.26
CA ARG A 320 8.21 -17.99 3.89
C ARG A 320 7.71 -18.30 2.50
N THR A 321 8.43 -19.19 1.80
CA THR A 321 7.91 -19.82 0.58
C THR A 321 7.31 -21.17 0.91
N LEU A 322 6.21 -21.50 0.27
CA LEU A 322 5.53 -22.80 0.40
C LEU A 322 4.79 -23.15 -0.89
N SER A 323 4.43 -24.42 -1.05
CA SER A 323 3.62 -24.89 -2.18
C SER A 323 2.55 -25.84 -1.66
N LYS A 324 1.32 -25.63 -2.10
CA LYS A 324 0.18 -26.48 -1.74
C LYS A 324 -0.85 -26.48 -2.87
N ASN A 325 -1.43 -27.61 -3.17
CA ASN A 325 -2.55 -27.77 -4.11
C ASN A 325 -2.27 -27.18 -5.51
N GLY A 326 -1.03 -27.30 -6.02
CA GLY A 326 -0.66 -26.78 -7.35
C GLY A 326 -0.49 -25.26 -7.41
N ILE A 327 -0.39 -24.60 -6.26
CA ILE A 327 -0.10 -23.18 -6.14
C ILE A 327 1.16 -23.00 -5.30
N SER A 328 2.07 -22.17 -5.78
CA SER A 328 3.24 -21.72 -5.03
C SER A 328 2.97 -20.37 -4.40
N TYR A 329 3.39 -20.18 -3.14
CA TYR A 329 3.12 -18.98 -2.36
C TYR A 329 4.39 -18.37 -1.79
N VAL A 330 4.37 -17.07 -1.62
CA VAL A 330 5.13 -16.40 -0.58
C VAL A 330 4.15 -15.86 0.45
N GLU A 331 4.31 -16.30 1.69
CA GLU A 331 3.54 -15.90 2.86
C GLU A 331 4.36 -14.90 3.67
N ALA A 332 3.73 -13.85 4.21
CA ALA A 332 4.38 -12.96 5.17
C ALA A 332 3.41 -12.41 6.22
N GLY A 333 3.90 -12.22 7.44
CA GLY A 333 3.13 -11.66 8.56
C GLY A 333 4.03 -11.12 9.67
N THR A 334 3.43 -10.49 10.67
CA THR A 334 4.15 -10.06 11.87
C THR A 334 4.60 -11.27 12.70
N ILE A 335 5.75 -11.17 13.38
CA ILE A 335 6.23 -12.25 14.24
C ILE A 335 5.34 -12.43 15.46
N ASN A 336 4.88 -11.34 16.05
CA ASN A 336 4.18 -11.34 17.33
C ASN A 336 2.68 -11.61 17.24
N GLN A 337 2.08 -11.47 16.03
CA GLN A 337 0.66 -11.72 15.78
C GLN A 337 -0.28 -11.12 16.85
N PRO A 338 -0.37 -9.77 16.98
CA PRO A 338 -1.24 -9.13 17.97
C PRO A 338 -2.70 -9.16 17.53
N ILE A 339 -3.31 -10.33 17.53
CA ILE A 339 -4.64 -10.61 16.96
C ILE A 339 -5.72 -9.78 17.65
N CYS A 340 -6.37 -8.88 16.89
CA CYS A 340 -7.43 -7.98 17.34
C CYS A 340 -7.03 -7.06 18.52
N ASP A 341 -5.74 -6.84 18.76
CA ASP A 341 -5.24 -6.15 19.96
C ASP A 341 -5.04 -4.64 19.76
N ARG A 342 -4.92 -4.18 18.52
CA ARG A 342 -4.68 -2.76 18.21
C ARG A 342 -5.95 -1.93 18.34
N LYS A 343 -5.81 -0.78 19.00
CA LYS A 343 -6.85 0.25 19.18
C LYS A 343 -6.32 1.60 18.70
N GLY A 344 -7.22 2.55 18.48
CA GLY A 344 -6.89 3.93 18.07
C GLY A 344 -7.03 4.12 16.56
N ASP A 345 -6.36 5.12 16.05
CA ASP A 345 -6.47 5.62 14.68
C ASP A 345 -5.49 4.94 13.72
N LEU A 346 -5.70 5.13 12.43
CA LEU A 346 -4.81 4.71 11.34
C LEU A 346 -4.48 3.21 11.37
N ILE A 347 -5.49 2.36 11.55
CA ILE A 347 -5.31 0.91 11.69
C ILE A 347 -5.30 0.21 10.32
N CYS A 348 -4.19 -0.45 10.03
CA CYS A 348 -4.03 -1.37 8.90
C CYS A 348 -4.01 -2.84 9.39
N ALA A 349 -3.65 -3.76 8.48
CA ALA A 349 -3.28 -5.12 8.86
C ALA A 349 -2.14 -5.08 9.89
N ASP A 350 -2.28 -5.83 10.98
CA ASP A 350 -1.33 -5.85 12.10
C ASP A 350 -1.03 -7.28 12.59
N TRP A 351 -1.88 -8.21 12.25
CA TRP A 351 -1.76 -9.65 12.49
C TRP A 351 -2.16 -10.42 11.24
N GLY A 352 -2.10 -11.74 11.27
CA GLY A 352 -2.41 -12.59 10.14
C GLY A 352 -1.26 -12.64 9.12
N TYR A 353 -1.58 -13.12 7.94
CA TYR A 353 -0.60 -13.37 6.89
C TYR A 353 -1.12 -12.92 5.53
N VAL A 354 -0.28 -12.17 4.80
CA VAL A 354 -0.49 -11.90 3.39
C VAL A 354 0.12 -13.03 2.56
N TYR A 355 -0.53 -13.38 1.46
CA TYR A 355 -0.11 -14.40 0.50
C TYR A 355 -0.03 -13.82 -0.89
N LEU A 356 1.11 -13.95 -1.53
CA LEU A 356 1.24 -13.82 -2.97
C LEU A 356 1.24 -15.22 -3.56
N GLY A 357 0.22 -15.56 -4.37
CA GLY A 357 -0.03 -16.91 -4.88
C GLY A 357 0.11 -16.99 -6.40
N SER A 358 0.92 -17.92 -6.87
CA SER A 358 1.12 -18.24 -8.29
C SER A 358 0.63 -19.64 -8.59
N VAL A 359 -0.33 -19.78 -9.51
CA VAL A 359 -0.71 -21.09 -10.05
C VAL A 359 0.50 -21.69 -10.78
N ASN A 360 0.88 -22.91 -10.41
CA ASN A 360 2.02 -23.58 -11.03
C ASN A 360 1.78 -23.78 -12.53
N GLY A 361 2.78 -23.49 -13.34
CA GLY A 361 2.67 -23.60 -14.79
C GLY A 361 3.94 -23.13 -15.50
N ALA A 362 4.01 -23.43 -16.80
CA ALA A 362 5.16 -23.06 -17.62
C ALA A 362 5.41 -21.54 -17.58
N GLY A 363 6.64 -21.14 -17.41
CA GLY A 363 7.08 -19.74 -17.41
C GLY A 363 6.75 -18.96 -16.12
N LYS A 364 6.00 -19.54 -15.18
CA LYS A 364 5.62 -18.88 -13.92
C LYS A 364 6.59 -19.22 -12.81
N SER A 365 6.99 -18.23 -12.05
CA SER A 365 7.82 -18.39 -10.86
C SER A 365 7.47 -17.39 -9.78
N ILE A 366 7.72 -17.75 -8.53
CA ILE A 366 7.56 -16.91 -7.36
C ILE A 366 8.80 -17.03 -6.49
N SER A 367 9.22 -15.95 -5.85
CA SER A 367 10.47 -15.94 -5.09
C SER A 367 10.39 -14.97 -3.92
N LEU A 368 11.11 -15.33 -2.86
CA LEU A 368 11.37 -14.51 -1.68
C LEU A 368 12.86 -14.20 -1.61
N GLY A 369 13.25 -12.96 -1.56
CA GLY A 369 14.66 -12.63 -1.49
C GLY A 369 14.96 -11.15 -1.33
N ASP A 370 16.24 -10.80 -1.45
CA ASP A 370 16.68 -9.42 -1.38
C ASP A 370 16.00 -8.56 -2.45
N TYR A 371 15.49 -7.41 -2.04
CA TYR A 371 14.76 -6.49 -2.89
C TYR A 371 15.56 -6.07 -4.14
N SER A 372 16.80 -5.63 -3.93
CA SER A 372 17.68 -5.19 -5.03
C SER A 372 18.03 -6.32 -5.97
N GLY A 373 18.32 -7.51 -5.42
CA GLY A 373 18.67 -8.70 -6.20
C GLY A 373 17.51 -9.22 -7.06
N MET A 374 16.27 -9.16 -6.57
CA MET A 374 15.08 -9.53 -7.35
C MET A 374 14.89 -8.61 -8.55
N LYS A 375 14.97 -7.30 -8.33
CA LYS A 375 14.87 -6.30 -9.38
C LYS A 375 15.99 -6.44 -10.42
N GLU A 376 17.23 -6.61 -9.97
CA GLU A 376 18.39 -6.79 -10.84
C GLU A 376 18.24 -8.02 -11.74
N ALA A 377 17.80 -9.15 -11.19
CA ALA A 377 17.58 -10.38 -11.96
C ALA A 377 16.49 -10.19 -13.02
N PHE A 378 15.40 -9.50 -12.68
CA PHE A 378 14.34 -9.23 -13.62
C PHE A 378 14.76 -8.26 -14.73
N VAL A 379 15.42 -7.15 -14.39
CA VAL A 379 15.88 -6.16 -15.38
C VAL A 379 16.86 -6.80 -16.36
N LYS A 380 17.85 -7.55 -15.87
CA LYS A 380 18.88 -8.17 -16.72
C LYS A 380 18.33 -9.34 -17.55
N ASN A 381 17.61 -10.26 -16.92
CA ASN A 381 17.32 -11.57 -17.50
C ASN A 381 15.83 -11.88 -17.65
N GLY A 382 14.91 -11.04 -17.13
CA GLY A 382 13.48 -11.34 -17.09
C GLY A 382 13.11 -12.49 -16.13
N THR A 383 13.98 -12.79 -15.15
CA THR A 383 13.81 -13.89 -14.17
C THR A 383 13.83 -13.36 -12.75
N LEU A 384 13.53 -14.22 -11.78
CA LEU A 384 13.72 -13.91 -10.37
C LEU A 384 15.08 -14.40 -9.87
N ALA A 385 15.63 -13.72 -8.87
CA ALA A 385 16.76 -14.23 -8.11
C ALA A 385 16.37 -15.49 -7.31
N SER A 386 17.37 -16.25 -6.87
CA SER A 386 17.16 -17.47 -6.09
C SER A 386 16.32 -17.22 -4.85
N SER A 387 15.27 -18.02 -4.68
CA SER A 387 14.35 -17.91 -3.56
C SER A 387 14.97 -18.36 -2.25
N LYS A 388 14.70 -17.62 -1.18
CA LYS A 388 14.91 -18.07 0.19
C LYS A 388 13.67 -18.81 0.69
N THR A 389 13.86 -19.86 1.47
CA THR A 389 12.74 -20.58 2.08
C THR A 389 12.10 -19.80 3.23
N LYS A 390 12.89 -18.95 3.89
CA LYS A 390 12.48 -18.14 5.03
C LYS A 390 13.29 -16.86 5.10
N TRP A 391 12.63 -15.76 5.51
CA TRP A 391 13.24 -14.46 5.77
C TRP A 391 12.65 -13.83 7.02
N ILE A 392 13.50 -13.32 7.89
CA ILE A 392 13.09 -12.59 9.10
C ILE A 392 13.57 -11.15 8.97
N THR A 393 12.63 -10.21 9.00
CA THR A 393 12.92 -8.78 9.02
C THR A 393 12.79 -8.26 10.44
N ARG A 394 13.86 -7.68 10.96
CA ARG A 394 13.87 -6.99 12.27
C ARG A 394 14.15 -5.50 12.15
N ARG A 395 14.58 -5.06 10.99
CA ARG A 395 14.87 -3.68 10.64
C ARG A 395 14.37 -3.41 9.23
N GLU A 396 13.88 -2.21 8.99
CA GLU A 396 13.22 -1.81 7.74
C GLU A 396 14.13 -1.98 6.51
N GLU A 397 15.41 -1.65 6.64
CA GLU A 397 16.41 -1.78 5.56
C GLU A 397 16.64 -3.22 5.09
N ASN A 398 16.18 -4.21 5.84
CA ASN A 398 16.32 -5.64 5.51
C ASN A 398 15.00 -6.29 5.10
N THR A 399 14.05 -5.52 4.62
CA THR A 399 12.76 -6.00 4.14
C THR A 399 12.93 -6.71 2.79
N PRO A 400 12.47 -7.96 2.64
CA PRO A 400 12.61 -8.71 1.39
C PRO A 400 11.54 -8.32 0.37
N ALA A 401 11.80 -8.63 -0.90
CA ALA A 401 10.79 -8.70 -1.93
C ALA A 401 10.10 -10.07 -1.94
N MET A 402 8.79 -10.04 -2.13
CA MET A 402 7.93 -11.15 -2.48
C MET A 402 7.57 -10.93 -3.95
N ALA A 403 8.16 -11.69 -4.86
CA ALA A 403 8.09 -11.38 -6.29
C ALA A 403 7.51 -12.53 -7.11
N TYR A 404 6.78 -12.17 -8.16
CA TYR A 404 6.20 -13.05 -9.16
C TYR A 404 6.70 -12.65 -10.54
N VAL A 405 7.05 -13.65 -11.36
CA VAL A 405 7.34 -13.50 -12.80
C VAL A 405 6.52 -14.49 -13.59
N HIS A 406 5.97 -14.04 -14.70
CA HIS A 406 5.49 -14.90 -15.77
C HIS A 406 6.28 -14.59 -17.06
N ASN A 407 7.15 -15.51 -17.44
CA ASN A 407 7.77 -15.49 -18.74
C ASN A 407 6.74 -15.93 -19.79
N LEU A 408 6.14 -14.97 -20.46
CA LEU A 408 5.17 -15.19 -21.53
C LEU A 408 5.87 -15.69 -22.80
N GLY A 409 7.22 -15.55 -22.90
CA GLY A 409 7.98 -15.84 -24.12
C GLY A 409 7.50 -15.00 -25.28
N THR A 410 7.54 -15.56 -26.49
CA THR A 410 7.12 -14.87 -27.72
C THR A 410 5.62 -14.60 -27.72
N VAL A 411 5.24 -13.33 -27.67
CA VAL A 411 3.84 -12.86 -27.78
C VAL A 411 3.54 -12.50 -29.23
N THR A 412 2.56 -13.18 -29.82
CA THR A 412 2.10 -12.99 -31.19
C THR A 412 0.82 -12.13 -31.25
N LYS A 413 0.28 -11.91 -32.44
CA LYS A 413 -0.97 -11.16 -32.66
C LYS A 413 -2.17 -11.65 -31.83
N ASP A 414 -2.17 -12.92 -31.41
CA ASP A 414 -3.26 -13.49 -30.61
C ASP A 414 -3.18 -13.07 -29.14
N GLY A 415 -2.04 -12.50 -28.75
CA GLY A 415 -1.75 -12.08 -27.38
C GLY A 415 -1.49 -13.25 -26.44
N LYS A 416 -1.04 -12.95 -25.25
CA LYS A 416 -0.92 -13.89 -24.13
C LYS A 416 -1.41 -13.27 -22.85
N ASP A 417 -1.92 -14.09 -21.96
CA ASP A 417 -2.53 -13.66 -20.72
C ASP A 417 -2.11 -14.53 -19.54
N GLY A 418 -2.51 -14.10 -18.36
CA GLY A 418 -2.33 -14.82 -17.13
C GLY A 418 -2.96 -14.11 -15.95
N PHE A 419 -2.89 -14.74 -14.80
CA PHE A 419 -3.27 -14.13 -13.53
C PHE A 419 -2.40 -14.68 -12.39
N LEU A 420 -2.37 -13.91 -11.32
CA LEU A 420 -1.90 -14.29 -10.00
C LEU A 420 -2.94 -13.86 -8.98
N MET A 421 -2.81 -14.36 -7.77
CA MET A 421 -3.71 -14.05 -6.66
C MET A 421 -2.95 -13.45 -5.50
N ILE A 422 -3.57 -12.50 -4.82
CA ILE A 422 -3.08 -11.93 -3.57
C ILE A 422 -4.17 -12.01 -2.52
N GLY A 423 -3.84 -12.49 -1.32
CA GLY A 423 -4.83 -12.72 -0.27
C GLY A 423 -4.28 -12.43 1.11
N TYR A 424 -5.19 -12.38 2.08
CA TYR A 424 -4.87 -12.08 3.46
C TYR A 424 -5.69 -12.96 4.40
N ASP A 425 -5.03 -13.78 5.21
CA ASP A 425 -5.67 -14.52 6.28
C ASP A 425 -5.46 -13.79 7.61
N ASP A 426 -6.51 -13.20 8.13
CA ASP A 426 -6.50 -12.46 9.39
C ASP A 426 -6.62 -13.36 10.64
N ILE A 427 -6.63 -14.68 10.48
CA ILE A 427 -6.76 -15.71 11.53
C ILE A 427 -8.09 -15.57 12.28
N TYR A 428 -8.29 -14.48 12.99
CA TYR A 428 -9.54 -13.99 13.54
C TYR A 428 -9.82 -12.58 13.01
N SER A 429 -11.02 -12.38 12.52
CA SER A 429 -11.39 -11.15 11.79
C SER A 429 -11.77 -10.01 12.71
N ILE A 430 -12.33 -10.34 13.88
CA ILE A 430 -12.91 -9.36 14.80
C ILE A 430 -12.98 -9.91 16.22
N GLU A 431 -12.91 -9.02 17.20
CA GLU A 431 -13.32 -9.32 18.57
C GLU A 431 -14.71 -8.72 18.81
N TYR A 432 -15.69 -9.58 19.06
CA TYR A 432 -17.10 -9.21 19.31
C TYR A 432 -17.55 -9.78 20.65
N MET A 433 -18.03 -8.91 21.54
CA MET A 433 -18.45 -9.28 22.89
C MET A 433 -17.40 -10.13 23.65
N TYR A 434 -16.12 -9.70 23.60
CA TYR A 434 -14.96 -10.36 24.21
C TYR A 434 -14.61 -11.73 23.63
N GLU A 435 -15.18 -12.09 22.48
CA GLU A 435 -14.86 -13.32 21.76
C GLU A 435 -14.25 -13.01 20.40
N LYS A 436 -13.12 -13.64 20.07
CA LYS A 436 -12.49 -13.55 18.76
C LYS A 436 -13.24 -14.41 17.75
N ARG A 437 -13.73 -13.79 16.67
CA ARG A 437 -14.51 -14.44 15.63
C ARG A 437 -13.72 -14.52 14.32
N MET A 438 -13.84 -15.68 13.67
CA MET A 438 -13.28 -15.89 12.33
C MET A 438 -14.15 -15.22 11.26
N GLY A 439 -13.56 -14.87 10.12
CA GLY A 439 -14.33 -14.44 8.95
C GLY A 439 -15.28 -15.56 8.48
N TYR A 440 -16.43 -15.17 7.95
CA TYR A 440 -17.48 -16.09 7.49
C TYR A 440 -16.96 -17.17 6.55
N TRP A 441 -16.09 -16.81 5.59
CA TRP A 441 -15.50 -17.73 4.61
C TRP A 441 -14.75 -18.93 5.22
N LYS A 442 -14.34 -18.83 6.47
CA LYS A 442 -13.61 -19.91 7.18
C LYS A 442 -14.53 -21.01 7.71
N HIS A 443 -15.84 -20.78 7.77
CA HIS A 443 -16.80 -21.73 8.31
C HIS A 443 -16.33 -22.37 9.64
N ASP A 444 -16.01 -21.52 10.62
CA ASP A 444 -15.47 -21.91 11.94
C ASP A 444 -14.16 -22.74 11.85
N GLY A 445 -13.30 -22.38 10.91
CA GLY A 445 -11.99 -23.02 10.73
C GLY A 445 -12.00 -24.29 9.90
N LYS A 446 -13.12 -24.67 9.29
CA LYS A 446 -13.21 -25.81 8.37
C LYS A 446 -12.57 -25.53 7.02
N VAL A 447 -12.48 -24.25 6.62
CA VAL A 447 -11.87 -23.80 5.37
C VAL A 447 -10.58 -23.03 5.69
N THR A 448 -9.48 -23.46 5.12
CA THR A 448 -8.19 -22.76 5.20
C THR A 448 -8.03 -21.77 4.07
N ILE A 449 -7.09 -20.84 4.21
CA ILE A 449 -6.75 -19.90 3.12
C ILE A 449 -6.31 -20.65 1.84
N PHE A 450 -5.65 -21.80 1.98
CA PHE A 450 -5.22 -22.62 0.84
C PHE A 450 -6.39 -23.26 0.10
N ASP A 451 -7.42 -23.70 0.81
CA ASP A 451 -8.65 -24.23 0.22
C ASP A 451 -9.39 -23.11 -0.53
N ALA A 452 -9.39 -21.89 0.03
CA ALA A 452 -9.95 -20.72 -0.63
C ALA A 452 -9.19 -20.36 -1.91
N PHE A 453 -7.86 -20.33 -1.89
CA PHE A 453 -7.04 -20.11 -3.08
C PHE A 453 -7.29 -21.16 -4.16
N GLU A 454 -7.41 -22.43 -3.77
CA GLU A 454 -7.71 -23.55 -4.68
C GLU A 454 -9.09 -23.35 -5.33
N LYS A 455 -10.13 -23.08 -4.53
CA LYS A 455 -11.49 -22.79 -5.02
C LYS A 455 -11.50 -21.63 -6.03
N LEU A 456 -10.79 -20.54 -5.72
CA LEU A 456 -10.71 -19.37 -6.60
C LEU A 456 -9.93 -19.69 -7.89
N ARG A 457 -8.83 -20.44 -7.82
CA ARG A 457 -8.09 -20.89 -9.01
C ARG A 457 -8.98 -21.73 -9.94
N ASP A 458 -9.66 -22.72 -9.39
CA ASP A 458 -10.43 -23.70 -10.16
C ASP A 458 -11.68 -23.07 -10.81
N ASN A 459 -12.22 -22.03 -10.19
CA ASN A 459 -13.41 -21.32 -10.65
C ASN A 459 -13.11 -19.95 -11.27
N TYR A 460 -11.85 -19.65 -11.58
CA TYR A 460 -11.42 -18.32 -12.08
C TYR A 460 -12.32 -17.78 -13.18
N GLN A 461 -12.56 -18.57 -14.23
CA GLN A 461 -13.37 -18.16 -15.39
C GLN A 461 -14.81 -17.78 -14.99
N SER A 462 -15.47 -18.66 -14.25
CA SER A 462 -16.86 -18.45 -13.80
C SER A 462 -16.97 -17.26 -12.85
N ILE A 463 -16.01 -17.09 -11.93
CA ILE A 463 -15.98 -15.95 -11.00
C ILE A 463 -15.81 -14.65 -11.79
N MET A 464 -14.90 -14.58 -12.75
CA MET A 464 -14.69 -13.39 -13.57
C MET A 464 -15.90 -13.05 -14.43
N GLU A 465 -16.65 -14.04 -14.92
CA GLU A 465 -17.92 -13.85 -15.64
C GLU A 465 -19.00 -13.26 -14.72
N ARG A 466 -19.15 -13.79 -13.50
CA ARG A 466 -20.09 -13.28 -12.49
C ARG A 466 -19.73 -11.85 -12.07
N CYS A 467 -18.46 -11.56 -11.84
CA CYS A 467 -17.99 -10.20 -11.51
C CYS A 467 -18.37 -9.20 -12.61
N ARG A 468 -18.13 -9.55 -13.89
CA ARG A 468 -18.53 -8.68 -15.01
C ARG A 468 -20.04 -8.50 -15.10
N ALA A 469 -20.81 -9.57 -14.90
CA ALA A 469 -22.27 -9.48 -14.93
C ALA A 469 -22.79 -8.52 -13.85
N LEU A 470 -22.22 -8.58 -12.64
CA LEU A 470 -22.56 -7.65 -11.55
C LEU A 470 -22.11 -6.21 -11.87
N ASP A 471 -20.90 -6.04 -12.39
CA ASP A 471 -20.38 -4.73 -12.81
C ASP A 471 -21.29 -4.07 -13.86
N GLU A 472 -21.73 -4.84 -14.87
CA GLU A 472 -22.63 -4.37 -15.92
C GLU A 472 -24.03 -4.07 -15.38
N LEU A 473 -24.55 -4.91 -14.48
CA LEU A 473 -25.86 -4.72 -13.86
C LEU A 473 -25.89 -3.40 -13.07
N ILE A 474 -24.96 -3.22 -12.15
CA ILE A 474 -24.88 -2.01 -11.30
C ILE A 474 -24.70 -0.77 -12.19
N TYR A 475 -23.78 -0.83 -13.15
CA TYR A 475 -23.52 0.31 -14.03
C TYR A 475 -24.75 0.68 -14.88
N SER A 476 -25.37 -0.31 -15.55
CA SER A 476 -26.50 -0.07 -16.45
C SER A 476 -27.74 0.44 -15.72
N ASP A 477 -28.02 -0.09 -14.54
CA ASP A 477 -29.21 0.33 -13.77
C ASP A 477 -29.01 1.73 -13.16
N ALA A 478 -27.81 2.02 -12.67
CA ALA A 478 -27.47 3.36 -12.20
C ALA A 478 -27.42 4.39 -13.36
N GLU A 479 -26.94 4.01 -14.54
CA GLU A 479 -26.93 4.88 -15.73
C GLU A 479 -28.35 5.23 -16.18
N LYS A 480 -29.28 4.27 -16.14
CA LYS A 480 -30.71 4.52 -16.42
C LYS A 480 -31.34 5.45 -15.39
N ALA A 481 -30.98 5.32 -14.11
CA ALA A 481 -31.53 6.10 -13.03
C ALA A 481 -31.01 7.55 -12.97
N GLY A 482 -29.71 7.76 -13.19
CA GLY A 482 -29.07 9.06 -12.97
C GLY A 482 -27.99 9.45 -13.99
N GLY A 483 -27.84 8.68 -15.06
CA GLY A 483 -26.86 8.93 -16.10
C GLY A 483 -25.44 8.45 -15.73
N LYS A 484 -24.50 8.68 -16.64
CA LYS A 484 -23.14 8.11 -16.61
C LYS A 484 -22.37 8.44 -15.33
N LYS A 485 -22.38 9.71 -14.89
CA LYS A 485 -21.68 10.12 -13.67
C LYS A 485 -22.23 9.42 -12.41
N TYR A 486 -23.54 9.26 -12.36
CA TYR A 486 -24.19 8.54 -11.27
C TYR A 486 -23.79 7.06 -11.27
N ALA A 487 -23.73 6.42 -12.43
CA ALA A 487 -23.27 5.04 -12.56
C ALA A 487 -21.81 4.84 -12.09
N GLU A 488 -20.93 5.78 -12.41
CA GLU A 488 -19.53 5.76 -11.96
C GLU A 488 -19.42 5.94 -10.44
N ILE A 489 -20.24 6.84 -9.84
CA ILE A 489 -20.33 7.00 -8.38
C ILE A 489 -20.84 5.71 -7.73
N CYS A 490 -21.92 5.13 -8.20
CA CYS A 490 -22.48 3.89 -7.67
C CYS A 490 -21.49 2.72 -7.72
N SER A 491 -20.76 2.58 -8.83
CA SER A 491 -19.71 1.57 -8.98
C SER A 491 -18.58 1.73 -7.96
N ALA A 492 -18.09 2.95 -7.77
CA ALA A 492 -17.06 3.25 -6.79
C ALA A 492 -17.58 3.05 -5.34
N ALA A 493 -18.81 3.50 -5.06
CA ALA A 493 -19.43 3.38 -3.74
C ALA A 493 -19.65 1.91 -3.36
N TYR A 494 -20.07 1.05 -4.29
CA TYR A 494 -20.20 -0.39 -4.04
C TYR A 494 -18.90 -0.98 -3.49
N ARG A 495 -17.78 -0.74 -4.17
CA ARG A 495 -16.46 -1.23 -3.74
C ARG A 495 -16.05 -0.70 -2.38
N GLN A 496 -16.29 0.59 -2.12
CA GLN A 496 -15.98 1.21 -0.83
C GLN A 496 -16.79 0.60 0.31
N VAL A 497 -18.11 0.46 0.11
CA VAL A 497 -19.01 -0.08 1.14
C VAL A 497 -18.63 -1.53 1.47
N ILE A 498 -18.52 -2.40 0.46
CA ILE A 498 -18.22 -3.82 0.71
C ILE A 498 -16.86 -3.97 1.42
N SER A 499 -15.83 -3.29 0.94
CA SER A 499 -14.48 -3.38 1.53
C SER A 499 -14.35 -2.72 2.92
N ALA A 500 -15.33 -1.92 3.33
CA ALA A 500 -15.37 -1.33 4.67
C ALA A 500 -15.96 -2.27 5.73
N HIS A 501 -16.42 -3.46 5.36
CA HIS A 501 -17.13 -4.35 6.25
C HIS A 501 -16.41 -5.67 6.51
N LYS A 502 -16.68 -6.24 7.68
CA LYS A 502 -16.35 -7.61 8.05
C LYS A 502 -17.62 -8.45 8.12
N LEU A 503 -17.63 -9.60 7.45
CA LEU A 503 -18.70 -10.59 7.54
C LEU A 503 -18.23 -11.76 8.41
N PHE A 504 -19.00 -12.08 9.44
CA PHE A 504 -18.72 -13.17 10.37
C PHE A 504 -20.04 -13.70 10.97
N THR A 505 -19.95 -14.74 11.79
CA THR A 505 -21.09 -15.22 12.58
C THR A 505 -20.83 -15.05 14.07
N ASP A 506 -21.88 -14.70 14.82
CA ASP A 506 -21.82 -14.74 16.28
C ASP A 506 -21.84 -16.19 16.80
N LYS A 507 -21.86 -16.36 18.11
CA LYS A 507 -21.87 -17.71 18.73
C LYS A 507 -23.19 -18.47 18.52
N GLU A 508 -24.27 -17.79 18.22
CA GLU A 508 -25.57 -18.35 17.88
C GLU A 508 -25.70 -18.70 16.40
N GLY A 509 -24.70 -18.33 15.57
CA GLY A 509 -24.71 -18.54 14.13
C GLY A 509 -25.43 -17.43 13.33
N ASN A 510 -25.80 -16.32 13.96
CA ASN A 510 -26.39 -15.18 13.26
C ASN A 510 -25.34 -14.49 12.38
N LEU A 511 -25.74 -14.07 11.19
CA LEU A 511 -24.89 -13.29 10.28
C LEU A 511 -24.69 -11.88 10.84
N MET A 512 -23.42 -11.48 10.93
CA MET A 512 -23.01 -10.17 11.39
C MET A 512 -22.22 -9.48 10.28
N TRP A 513 -22.68 -8.29 9.86
CA TRP A 513 -22.07 -7.47 8.81
C TRP A 513 -21.70 -6.12 9.40
N PHE A 514 -20.44 -5.99 9.84
CA PHE A 514 -20.00 -4.82 10.61
C PHE A 514 -19.03 -3.96 9.83
N SER A 515 -19.35 -2.68 9.73
CA SER A 515 -18.43 -1.67 9.21
C SER A 515 -17.29 -1.43 10.19
N LYS A 516 -16.13 -1.10 9.68
CA LYS A 516 -14.97 -0.68 10.46
C LYS A 516 -14.30 0.51 9.77
N GLU A 517 -14.38 1.63 10.42
CA GLU A 517 -13.62 2.80 10.06
C GLU A 517 -12.20 2.66 10.64
N ASN A 518 -11.17 2.89 9.86
CA ASN A 518 -9.79 2.64 10.25
C ASN A 518 -8.94 3.90 10.27
N ASN A 519 -9.46 5.03 9.80
CA ASN A 519 -8.69 6.26 9.68
C ASN A 519 -8.74 7.10 10.95
N SER A 520 -9.94 7.51 11.39
CA SER A 520 -10.11 8.35 12.58
C SER A 520 -10.33 7.56 13.86
N ASN A 521 -10.69 6.29 13.77
CA ASN A 521 -10.76 5.36 14.90
C ASN A 521 -10.77 3.89 14.45
N GLY A 522 -10.40 2.99 15.35
CA GLY A 522 -10.43 1.55 15.12
C GLY A 522 -11.73 0.89 15.58
N CYS A 523 -12.80 1.64 15.82
CA CYS A 523 -14.06 1.11 16.33
C CYS A 523 -14.83 0.35 15.25
N ILE A 524 -15.63 -0.61 15.70
CA ILE A 524 -16.61 -1.32 14.89
C ILE A 524 -17.92 -0.53 14.96
N ASN A 525 -18.62 -0.40 13.82
CA ASN A 525 -19.84 0.39 13.70
C ASN A 525 -19.64 1.78 14.31
N THR A 526 -19.06 2.68 13.54
CA THR A 526 -18.68 4.01 14.05
C THR A 526 -19.86 4.70 14.73
N CYS A 527 -19.59 5.47 15.78
CA CYS A 527 -20.62 6.22 16.50
C CYS A 527 -21.44 7.18 15.61
N LEU A 528 -20.91 7.57 14.45
CA LEU A 528 -21.63 8.39 13.47
C LEU A 528 -22.79 7.64 12.82
N LEU A 529 -22.66 6.35 12.49
CA LEU A 529 -23.79 5.53 12.03
C LEU A 529 -24.83 5.38 13.13
N TYR A 530 -24.38 5.09 14.35
CA TYR A 530 -25.28 4.96 15.50
C TYR A 530 -26.00 6.27 15.85
N THR A 531 -25.32 7.41 15.74
CA THR A 531 -25.94 8.71 16.02
C THR A 531 -26.85 9.19 14.90
N SER A 532 -26.65 8.80 13.63
CA SER A 532 -27.60 9.11 12.56
C SER A 532 -28.88 8.31 12.71
N ASP A 533 -28.80 7.02 13.03
CA ASP A 533 -29.99 6.19 13.33
C ASP A 533 -30.73 6.72 14.56
N ALA A 534 -30.02 7.11 15.62
CA ALA A 534 -30.59 7.72 16.80
C ALA A 534 -31.15 9.14 16.54
N ALA A 535 -30.61 9.87 15.60
CA ALA A 535 -31.11 11.18 15.19
C ALA A 535 -32.44 11.05 14.41
N ASP A 536 -32.56 10.03 13.58
CA ASP A 536 -33.80 9.71 12.85
C ASP A 536 -34.92 9.33 13.83
N ASP A 537 -34.59 8.52 14.84
CA ASP A 537 -35.53 8.20 15.93
C ASP A 537 -35.99 9.44 16.75
N LEU A 538 -35.09 10.41 16.96
CA LEU A 538 -35.36 11.63 17.73
C LEU A 538 -36.17 12.68 16.97
N ILE A 539 -36.07 12.72 15.64
CA ILE A 539 -36.85 13.66 14.81
C ILE A 539 -38.19 13.09 14.34
N GLY A 540 -38.51 11.84 14.70
CA GLY A 540 -39.81 11.26 14.47
C GLY A 540 -40.25 11.27 13.02
N VAL A 541 -39.39 10.91 12.12
CA VAL A 541 -39.76 10.65 10.73
C VAL A 541 -40.30 9.23 10.64
N ASP A 542 -41.63 9.10 10.89
CA ASP A 542 -42.40 7.90 10.58
C ASP A 542 -42.53 7.69 9.07
#